data_a86b0b15d0c69ef8aca3b3f634b95790
#
_entry.id   a86b0b15d0c69ef8aca3b3f634b95790
#
_cell.length_a   1.000
_cell.length_b   1.000
_cell.length_c   1.000
_cell.angle_alpha   90.00
_cell.angle_beta   90.00
_cell.angle_gamma   90.00
#
_symmetry.space_group_name_H-M   'P 1'
#
loop_
_entity.id
_entity.type
_entity.pdbx_description
1 polymer ?
#
loop_
_entity_poly.entity_id
_entity_poly.type
_entity_poly.pdbx_seq_one_letter_code
_entity_poly.pdbx_strand_id
1 'polypeptide(L)'
;MAEQGIKVLDLNATPHLDVYVDGADEIDALGNMIKGGGAALTREKIVASAANEFVCIADDSKLVTRLGAFPLPDEVIPMARSLVARALVQLGGQPVWREGVITDNGNI
;
A
#
# COMPACT_ATOMS: atom_id res chain seq x y z
N MET A 1 15.17 -10.46 7.50
CA MET A 1 15.31 -11.34 6.30
C MET A 1 16.75 -11.77 6.08
N ALA A 2 17.73 -10.89 5.99
CA ALA A 2 19.13 -11.29 5.81
C ALA A 2 19.65 -12.25 6.90
N GLU A 3 19.27 -12.06 8.15
CA GLU A 3 19.59 -12.93 9.29
C GLU A 3 19.04 -14.35 9.14
N GLN A 4 18.03 -14.55 8.31
CA GLN A 4 17.42 -15.84 8.00
C GLN A 4 17.97 -16.47 6.71
N GLY A 5 19.04 -15.91 6.15
CA GLY A 5 19.63 -16.40 4.90
C GLY A 5 18.81 -16.09 3.64
N ILE A 6 17.77 -15.26 3.75
CA ILE A 6 16.96 -14.83 2.60
C ILE A 6 17.68 -13.71 1.88
N LYS A 7 17.94 -13.89 0.59
CA LYS A 7 18.59 -12.89 -0.24
C LYS A 7 17.64 -11.71 -0.51
N VAL A 8 18.04 -10.53 -0.11
CA VAL A 8 17.34 -9.28 -0.44
C VAL A 8 17.97 -8.68 -1.69
N LEU A 9 17.16 -8.35 -2.67
CA LEU A 9 17.58 -7.77 -3.95
C LEU A 9 16.94 -6.41 -4.15
N ASP A 10 17.64 -5.53 -4.84
CA ASP A 10 17.07 -4.30 -5.38
C ASP A 10 16.23 -4.61 -6.64
N LEU A 11 15.07 -3.98 -6.77
CA LEU A 11 14.18 -4.21 -7.91
C LEU A 11 14.85 -3.84 -9.24
N ASN A 12 15.66 -2.78 -9.26
CA ASN A 12 16.39 -2.37 -10.47
C ASN A 12 17.45 -3.39 -10.91
N ALA A 13 17.91 -4.24 -9.99
CA ALA A 13 18.84 -5.33 -10.26
C ALA A 13 18.12 -6.67 -10.55
N THR A 14 16.79 -6.69 -10.53
CA THR A 14 15.96 -7.89 -10.71
C THR A 14 15.32 -7.83 -12.10
N PRO A 15 15.85 -8.58 -13.09
CA PRO A 15 15.39 -8.47 -14.49
C PRO A 15 13.98 -9.04 -14.71
N HIS A 16 13.50 -9.86 -13.80
CA HIS A 16 12.22 -10.53 -13.91
C HIS A 16 11.68 -10.90 -12.53
N LEU A 17 10.38 -10.70 -12.33
CA LEU A 17 9.66 -11.07 -11.12
C LEU A 17 8.41 -11.85 -11.50
N ASP A 18 8.40 -13.15 -11.19
CA ASP A 18 7.27 -14.01 -11.55
C ASP A 18 6.06 -13.74 -10.68
N VAL A 19 6.24 -13.80 -9.38
CA VAL A 19 5.16 -13.72 -8.39
C VAL A 19 5.50 -12.71 -7.30
N TYR A 20 4.56 -11.82 -7.02
CA TYR A 20 4.58 -10.96 -5.84
C TYR A 20 3.54 -11.43 -4.84
N VAL A 21 3.95 -11.67 -3.60
CA VAL A 21 3.09 -12.12 -2.51
C VAL A 21 3.01 -11.06 -1.44
N ASP A 22 1.80 -10.65 -1.07
CA ASP A 22 1.59 -9.61 -0.06
C ASP A 22 0.22 -9.73 0.62
N GLY A 23 0.00 -8.98 1.69
CA GLY A 23 -1.26 -8.91 2.40
C GLY A 23 -2.14 -7.75 1.99
N ALA A 24 -3.29 -7.62 2.65
CA ALA A 24 -4.19 -6.48 2.54
C ALA A 24 -4.75 -6.07 3.90
N ASP A 25 -5.13 -4.81 4.05
CA ASP A 25 -5.86 -4.32 5.23
C ASP A 25 -7.34 -4.72 5.16
N GLU A 26 -7.92 -4.62 3.95
CA GLU A 26 -9.25 -5.16 3.61
C GLU A 26 -9.23 -5.73 2.18
N ILE A 27 -10.03 -6.77 1.95
CA ILE A 27 -10.26 -7.36 0.62
C ILE A 27 -11.74 -7.75 0.48
N ASP A 28 -12.34 -7.47 -0.66
CA ASP A 28 -13.70 -7.91 -0.98
C ASP A 28 -13.72 -9.18 -1.85
N ALA A 29 -14.90 -9.73 -2.07
CA ALA A 29 -15.08 -10.94 -2.88
C ALA A 29 -14.72 -10.77 -4.37
N LEU A 30 -14.56 -9.53 -4.84
CA LEU A 30 -14.15 -9.22 -6.21
C LEU A 30 -12.64 -9.01 -6.33
N GLY A 31 -11.90 -9.08 -5.21
CA GLY A 31 -10.46 -8.85 -5.17
C GLY A 31 -10.07 -7.37 -5.11
N ASN A 32 -11.01 -6.45 -4.87
CA ASN A 32 -10.66 -5.07 -4.55
C ASN A 32 -10.09 -5.00 -3.15
N MET A 33 -9.06 -4.17 -2.94
CA MET A 33 -8.30 -4.13 -1.70
C MET A 33 -8.06 -2.72 -1.21
N ILE A 34 -8.04 -2.56 0.13
CA ILE A 34 -7.37 -1.46 0.80
C ILE A 34 -6.05 -2.00 1.34
N LYS A 35 -4.97 -1.30 1.04
CA LYS A 35 -3.61 -1.56 1.51
C LYS A 35 -2.98 -0.27 2.02
N GLY A 36 -1.83 -0.37 2.64
CA GLY A 36 -1.04 0.81 3.03
C GLY A 36 -1.14 1.20 4.51
N GLY A 37 -1.85 0.43 5.33
CA GLY A 37 -1.90 0.68 6.78
C GLY A 37 -0.53 0.75 7.45
N GLY A 38 0.45 0.01 6.93
CA GLY A 38 1.85 0.03 7.35
C GLY A 38 2.72 1.14 6.73
N ALA A 39 2.13 2.06 5.94
CA ALA A 39 2.83 3.15 5.24
C ALA A 39 3.90 2.68 4.21
N ALA A 40 3.72 1.50 3.60
CA ALA A 40 4.65 0.89 2.64
C ALA A 40 4.07 0.71 1.22
N LEU A 41 2.78 1.02 1.02
CA LEU A 41 2.01 0.67 -0.19
C LEU A 41 2.67 1.16 -1.49
N THR A 42 3.26 2.34 -1.53
CA THR A 42 3.84 2.87 -2.76
C THR A 42 4.91 1.94 -3.32
N ARG A 43 5.83 1.44 -2.47
CA ARG A 43 6.85 0.47 -2.88
C ARG A 43 6.26 -0.89 -3.20
N GLU A 44 5.31 -1.35 -2.40
CA GLU A 44 4.57 -2.60 -2.65
C GLU A 44 3.90 -2.57 -4.03
N LYS A 45 3.23 -1.48 -4.37
CA LYS A 45 2.55 -1.31 -5.66
C LYS A 45 3.51 -1.28 -6.84
N ILE A 46 4.69 -0.68 -6.68
CA ILE A 46 5.75 -0.70 -7.69
C ILE A 46 6.23 -2.13 -7.93
N VAL A 47 6.50 -2.90 -6.86
CA VAL A 47 6.94 -4.31 -6.98
C VAL A 47 5.83 -5.16 -7.58
N ALA A 48 4.58 -4.98 -7.16
CA ALA A 48 3.43 -5.68 -7.74
C ALA A 48 3.28 -5.41 -9.24
N SER A 49 3.51 -4.15 -9.66
CA SER A 49 3.44 -3.77 -11.08
C SER A 49 4.57 -4.37 -11.94
N ALA A 50 5.67 -4.77 -11.32
CA ALA A 50 6.80 -5.43 -11.98
C ALA A 50 6.64 -6.96 -12.03
N ALA A 51 5.70 -7.52 -11.29
CA ALA A 51 5.44 -8.96 -11.24
C ALA A 51 4.43 -9.39 -12.32
N ASN A 52 4.56 -10.64 -12.77
CA ASN A 52 3.59 -11.25 -13.68
C ASN A 52 2.29 -11.62 -12.96
N GLU A 53 2.40 -12.00 -11.69
CA GLU A 53 1.27 -12.44 -10.87
C GLU A 53 1.35 -11.81 -9.47
N PHE A 54 0.20 -11.37 -8.97
CA PHE A 54 0.05 -10.93 -7.58
C PHE A 54 -0.79 -11.94 -6.80
N VAL A 55 -0.25 -12.45 -5.71
CA VAL A 55 -0.93 -13.35 -4.78
C VAL A 55 -1.16 -12.62 -3.47
N CYS A 56 -2.43 -12.29 -3.18
CA CYS A 56 -2.80 -11.75 -1.88
C CYS A 56 -3.01 -12.88 -0.86
N ILE A 57 -2.31 -12.79 0.26
CA ILE A 57 -2.51 -13.68 1.41
C ILE A 57 -3.10 -12.88 2.57
N ALA A 58 -4.26 -13.30 3.05
CA ALA A 58 -4.96 -12.65 4.14
C ALA A 58 -5.77 -13.68 4.94
N ASP A 59 -5.94 -13.44 6.23
CA ASP A 59 -6.89 -14.22 7.02
C ASP A 59 -8.33 -13.72 6.80
N ASP A 60 -9.31 -14.47 7.28
CA ASP A 60 -10.73 -14.19 7.11
C ASP A 60 -11.19 -12.88 7.75
N SER A 61 -10.45 -12.34 8.74
CA SER A 61 -10.75 -11.04 9.35
C SER A 61 -10.58 -9.86 8.37
N LYS A 62 -9.85 -10.07 7.27
CA LYS A 62 -9.62 -9.06 6.23
C LYS A 62 -10.67 -9.10 5.12
N LEU A 63 -11.46 -10.17 5.05
CA LEU A 63 -12.52 -10.30 4.07
C LEU A 63 -13.73 -9.46 4.49
N VAL A 64 -14.10 -8.52 3.64
CA VAL A 64 -15.21 -7.60 3.88
C VAL A 64 -16.23 -7.64 2.75
N THR A 65 -17.48 -7.31 3.05
CA THR A 65 -18.53 -7.16 2.03
C THR A 65 -18.43 -5.82 1.30
N ARG A 66 -17.85 -4.82 1.94
CA ARG A 66 -17.64 -3.48 1.40
C ARG A 66 -16.39 -2.88 2.02
N LEU A 67 -15.52 -2.36 1.16
CA LEU A 67 -14.33 -1.63 1.58
C LEU A 67 -14.68 -0.32 2.30
N GLY A 68 -13.84 0.11 3.25
CA GLY A 68 -13.90 1.41 3.89
C GLY A 68 -14.17 1.40 5.38
N ALA A 69 -14.22 0.25 6.05
CA ALA A 69 -14.12 0.19 7.50
C ALA A 69 -12.71 0.58 7.95
N PHE A 70 -11.70 0.14 7.21
CA PHE A 70 -10.34 0.64 7.35
C PHE A 70 -10.18 1.94 6.55
N PRO A 71 -9.63 3.04 7.14
CA PRO A 71 -9.39 4.27 6.41
C PRO A 71 -8.44 4.05 5.24
N LEU A 72 -8.71 4.68 4.09
CA LEU A 72 -7.84 4.61 2.92
C LEU A 72 -6.53 5.37 3.21
N PRO A 73 -5.37 4.71 3.19
CA PRO A 73 -4.09 5.39 3.32
C PRO A 73 -3.67 6.01 1.98
N ASP A 74 -3.26 7.27 2.04
CA ASP A 74 -2.70 8.00 0.91
C ASP A 74 -1.30 8.49 1.27
N GLU A 75 -0.29 8.13 0.47
CA GLU A 75 1.05 8.68 0.61
C GLU A 75 1.14 9.99 -0.17
N VAL A 76 1.54 11.05 0.51
CA VAL A 76 1.55 12.40 -0.04
C VAL A 76 2.92 13.04 0.10
N ILE A 77 3.43 13.60 -1.01
CA ILE A 77 4.65 14.43 -0.97
C ILE A 77 4.37 15.64 -0.05
N PRO A 78 5.21 15.94 0.95
CA PRO A 78 4.94 16.96 1.96
C PRO A 78 4.54 18.33 1.39
N MET A 79 5.16 18.73 0.29
CA MET A 79 4.84 19.99 -0.41
C MET A 79 3.39 20.03 -0.92
N ALA A 80 2.81 18.88 -1.24
CA ALA A 80 1.46 18.77 -1.80
C ALA A 80 0.35 18.59 -0.76
N ARG A 81 0.68 18.50 0.54
CA ARG A 81 -0.26 18.16 1.61
C ARG A 81 -1.59 18.92 1.53
N SER A 82 -1.54 20.24 1.50
CA SER A 82 -2.75 21.07 1.48
C SER A 82 -3.51 20.97 0.16
N LEU A 83 -2.80 20.80 -0.95
CA LEU A 83 -3.41 20.62 -2.27
C LEU A 83 -4.20 19.30 -2.32
N VAL A 84 -3.57 18.20 -1.92
CA VAL A 84 -4.19 16.88 -1.91
C VAL A 84 -5.36 16.83 -0.92
N ALA A 85 -5.20 17.38 0.29
CA ALA A 85 -6.29 17.44 1.26
C ALA A 85 -7.53 18.14 0.70
N ARG A 86 -7.38 19.26 0.00
CA ARG A 86 -8.52 19.95 -0.65
C ARG A 86 -9.16 19.10 -1.76
N ALA A 87 -8.34 18.39 -2.54
CA ALA A 87 -8.86 17.50 -3.58
C ALA A 87 -9.67 16.34 -3.00
N LEU A 88 -9.18 15.74 -1.91
CA LEU A 88 -9.90 14.67 -1.19
C LEU A 88 -11.23 15.16 -0.61
N VAL A 89 -11.27 16.39 -0.06
CA VAL A 89 -12.52 17.01 0.41
C VAL A 89 -13.51 17.20 -0.73
N GLN A 90 -13.05 17.61 -1.92
CA GLN A 90 -13.93 17.77 -3.10
C GLN A 90 -14.51 16.43 -3.57
N LEU A 91 -13.82 15.32 -3.31
CA LEU A 91 -14.32 13.97 -3.57
C LEU A 91 -15.25 13.45 -2.46
N GLY A 92 -15.52 14.24 -1.42
CA GLY A 92 -16.35 13.88 -0.28
C GLY A 92 -15.60 13.17 0.86
N GLY A 93 -14.27 13.10 0.78
CA GLY A 93 -13.43 12.51 1.81
C GLY A 93 -13.20 13.44 3.01
N GLN A 94 -12.76 12.84 4.11
CA GLN A 94 -12.33 13.55 5.32
C GLN A 94 -10.86 13.21 5.59
N PRO A 95 -9.91 13.92 4.93
CA PRO A 95 -8.50 13.63 5.09
C PRO A 95 -8.04 13.94 6.52
N VAL A 96 -7.33 13.00 7.10
CA VAL A 96 -6.69 13.13 8.42
C VAL A 96 -5.21 12.88 8.26
N TRP A 97 -4.40 13.83 8.66
CA TRP A 97 -2.95 13.65 8.63
C TRP A 97 -2.50 12.73 9.77
N ARG A 98 -1.75 11.69 9.43
CA ARG A 98 -1.12 10.77 10.39
C ARG A 98 0.18 11.39 10.90
N GLU A 99 0.08 12.24 11.91
CA GLU A 99 1.25 12.90 12.51
C GLU A 99 2.30 11.89 12.98
N GLY A 100 3.57 12.19 12.73
CA GLY A 100 4.70 11.35 13.14
C GLY A 100 4.96 10.14 12.24
N VAL A 101 4.17 9.92 11.20
CA VAL A 101 4.42 8.88 10.19
C VAL A 101 5.20 9.48 9.03
N ILE A 102 6.34 8.87 8.72
CA ILE A 102 7.14 9.16 7.51
C ILE A 102 7.33 7.84 6.78
N THR A 103 7.02 7.82 5.50
CA THR A 103 7.19 6.62 4.66
C THR A 103 8.67 6.37 4.34
N ASP A 104 8.98 5.18 3.84
CA ASP A 104 10.33 4.84 3.35
C ASP A 104 10.80 5.73 2.18
N ASN A 105 9.88 6.48 1.57
CA ASN A 105 10.16 7.44 0.49
C ASN A 105 10.37 8.87 1.02
N GLY A 106 10.29 9.09 2.34
CA GLY A 106 10.38 10.41 2.96
C GLY A 106 9.11 11.23 2.85
N ASN A 107 7.97 10.60 2.53
CA ASN A 107 6.67 11.24 2.38
C ASN A 107 5.79 11.08 3.65
N ILE A 108 4.64 11.73 3.65
CA ILE A 108 3.66 11.70 4.74
C ILE A 108 2.41 10.93 4.33
#